data_8a8aab1f93781520a62562964e5a014f
#
_entry.id   8a8aab1f93781520a62562964e5a014f
#
_cell.length_a   1.000
_cell.length_b   1.000
_cell.length_c   1.000
_cell.angle_alpha   90.00
_cell.angle_beta   90.00
_cell.angle_gamma   90.00
#
_symmetry.space_group_name_H-M   'P 1'
#
loop_
_entity.id
_entity.type
_entity.pdbx_description
1 polymer ?
#
loop_
_entity_poly.entity_id
_entity_poly.type
_entity_poly.pdbx_seq_one_letter_code
_entity_poly.pdbx_strand_id
1 'polypeptide(L)'
;NPPDLAVIDIKMPRMDGEELLKKLKKKMSIPIIFLTSKDEEVDELLGLKLGADDFVKKSGGFSTKVLIERIRVQLRKKTDVIDDSKNVITHGKLRLDSSQLECEWGGKALPEKLTTTEFLIVKELAKRPGVIKERAHLMDIAYKENTEIEDRTIDSHVKRIRKKFKKVDDKFSAIETRYGSGYRW
;
A
#
# COMPACT_ATOMS: atom_id res chain seq x y z
N ASN A 1 7.56 -22.90 11.90
CA ASN A 1 6.75 -21.89 11.21
C ASN A 1 7.58 -21.23 10.13
N PRO A 2 7.06 -21.03 8.92
CA PRO A 2 7.78 -20.25 7.90
C PRO A 2 7.96 -18.81 8.38
N PRO A 3 9.06 -18.13 8.00
CA PRO A 3 9.27 -16.74 8.34
C PRO A 3 8.29 -15.83 7.59
N ASP A 4 7.95 -14.68 8.18
CA ASP A 4 7.08 -13.68 7.53
C ASP A 4 7.83 -12.73 6.60
N LEU A 5 9.15 -12.60 6.77
CA LEU A 5 10.07 -11.80 5.97
C LEU A 5 11.49 -12.36 6.13
N ALA A 6 12.32 -12.21 5.12
CA ALA A 6 13.74 -12.53 5.21
C ALA A 6 14.60 -11.28 4.98
N VAL A 7 15.63 -11.11 5.83
CA VAL A 7 16.71 -10.14 5.61
C VAL A 7 17.96 -10.94 5.27
N ILE A 8 18.54 -10.70 4.11
CA ILE A 8 19.61 -11.51 3.54
C ILE A 8 20.80 -10.60 3.23
N ASP A 9 22.00 -11.00 3.69
CA ASP A 9 23.24 -10.40 3.23
C ASP A 9 23.55 -10.87 1.80
N ILE A 10 23.92 -9.98 0.90
CA ILE A 10 24.33 -10.38 -0.45
C ILE A 10 25.59 -11.23 -0.37
N LYS A 11 26.62 -10.78 0.37
CA LYS A 11 27.88 -11.51 0.50
C LYS A 11 27.89 -12.41 1.73
N MET A 12 27.59 -13.69 1.52
CA MET A 12 27.68 -14.70 2.57
C MET A 12 28.68 -15.81 2.19
N PRO A 13 29.46 -16.35 3.16
CA PRO A 13 30.31 -17.50 2.89
C PRO A 13 29.45 -18.72 2.55
N ARG A 14 29.91 -19.54 1.59
CA ARG A 14 29.31 -20.82 1.12
C ARG A 14 28.08 -20.70 0.22
N MET A 15 27.24 -19.70 0.35
CA MET A 15 26.08 -19.49 -0.50
C MET A 15 25.87 -18.00 -0.71
N ASP A 16 25.81 -17.57 -1.96
CA ASP A 16 25.52 -16.21 -2.32
C ASP A 16 24.07 -15.83 -1.97
N GLY A 17 23.85 -14.62 -1.50
CA GLY A 17 22.51 -14.09 -1.19
C GLY A 17 21.55 -14.17 -2.36
N GLU A 18 22.05 -14.00 -3.59
CA GLU A 18 21.23 -14.14 -4.80
C GLU A 18 20.76 -15.59 -5.03
N GLU A 19 21.62 -16.57 -4.80
CA GLU A 19 21.25 -17.98 -4.91
C GLU A 19 20.21 -18.34 -3.85
N LEU A 20 20.39 -17.83 -2.63
CA LEU A 20 19.42 -18.00 -1.55
C LEU A 20 18.07 -17.35 -1.88
N LEU A 21 18.07 -16.12 -2.44
CA LEU A 21 16.85 -15.44 -2.91
C LEU A 21 16.09 -16.33 -3.90
N LYS A 22 16.76 -16.84 -4.96
CA LYS A 22 16.13 -17.69 -5.97
C LYS A 22 15.51 -18.96 -5.36
N LYS A 23 16.20 -19.56 -4.38
CA LYS A 23 15.68 -20.72 -3.64
C LYS A 23 14.48 -20.39 -2.77
N LEU A 24 14.50 -19.26 -2.07
CA LEU A 24 13.40 -18.84 -1.22
C LEU A 24 12.15 -18.44 -2.05
N LYS A 25 12.32 -17.66 -3.13
CA LYS A 25 11.19 -17.25 -4.00
C LYS A 25 10.51 -18.45 -4.68
N LYS A 26 11.23 -19.57 -4.93
CA LYS A 26 10.63 -20.80 -5.44
C LYS A 26 9.79 -21.55 -4.40
N LYS A 27 10.11 -21.42 -3.11
CA LYS A 27 9.47 -22.17 -2.02
C LYS A 27 8.46 -21.37 -1.22
N MET A 28 8.63 -20.04 -1.15
CA MET A 28 7.84 -19.18 -0.28
C MET A 28 7.58 -17.83 -0.96
N SER A 29 6.37 -17.30 -0.76
CA SER A 29 6.00 -15.94 -1.17
C SER A 29 6.15 -14.99 0.03
N ILE A 30 7.39 -14.74 0.46
CA ILE A 30 7.71 -13.80 1.54
C ILE A 30 8.51 -12.61 1.02
N PRO A 31 8.36 -11.42 1.63
CA PRO A 31 9.20 -10.28 1.34
C PRO A 31 10.67 -10.57 1.68
N ILE A 32 11.57 -10.10 0.83
CA ILE A 32 13.02 -10.26 1.01
C ILE A 32 13.69 -8.88 0.92
N ILE A 33 14.44 -8.52 1.97
CA ILE A 33 15.26 -7.32 2.02
C ILE A 33 16.73 -7.73 1.93
N PHE A 34 17.47 -7.17 0.97
CA PHE A 34 18.91 -7.34 0.93
C PHE A 34 19.65 -6.35 1.81
N LEU A 35 20.73 -6.84 2.43
CA LEU A 35 21.79 -5.98 3.00
C LEU A 35 22.97 -5.96 2.03
N THR A 36 23.46 -4.77 1.66
CA THR A 36 24.55 -4.58 0.71
C THR A 36 25.64 -3.65 1.25
N SER A 37 26.90 -3.86 0.82
CA SER A 37 28.00 -2.95 1.11
C SER A 37 28.12 -1.86 0.03
N LYS A 38 28.86 -0.79 0.31
CA LYS A 38 28.85 0.49 -0.42
C LYS A 38 29.31 0.42 -1.89
N ASP A 39 30.08 -0.58 -2.27
CA ASP A 39 30.82 -0.58 -3.54
C ASP A 39 30.05 -1.26 -4.70
N GLU A 40 28.77 -1.57 -4.51
CA GLU A 40 28.01 -2.46 -5.39
C GLU A 40 26.68 -1.82 -5.85
N GLU A 41 26.75 -0.67 -6.56
CA GLU A 41 25.59 -0.13 -7.27
C GLU A 41 25.03 -1.13 -8.31
N VAL A 42 25.89 -2.01 -8.81
CA VAL A 42 25.53 -3.09 -9.74
C VAL A 42 24.66 -4.15 -9.05
N ASP A 43 24.96 -4.47 -7.78
CA ASP A 43 24.22 -5.49 -7.01
C ASP A 43 22.83 -5.00 -6.60
N GLU A 44 22.65 -3.69 -6.43
CA GLU A 44 21.37 -3.05 -6.13
C GLU A 44 20.37 -3.24 -7.28
N LEU A 45 20.81 -2.96 -8.51
CA LEU A 45 20.03 -3.17 -9.74
C LEU A 45 19.77 -4.67 -10.01
N LEU A 46 20.76 -5.51 -9.71
CA LEU A 46 20.67 -6.95 -9.91
C LEU A 46 19.70 -7.59 -8.91
N GLY A 47 19.76 -7.19 -7.62
CA GLY A 47 18.86 -7.67 -6.57
C GLY A 47 17.39 -7.34 -6.85
N LEU A 48 17.10 -6.13 -7.34
CA LEU A 48 15.74 -5.74 -7.75
C LEU A 48 15.28 -6.54 -8.99
N LYS A 49 16.15 -6.73 -9.98
CA LYS A 49 15.84 -7.59 -11.17
C LYS A 49 15.60 -9.05 -10.79
N LEU A 50 16.26 -9.55 -9.75
CA LEU A 50 16.08 -10.92 -9.25
C LEU A 50 14.85 -11.09 -8.35
N GLY A 51 14.13 -9.99 -8.03
CA GLY A 51 12.87 -10.04 -7.30
C GLY A 51 12.99 -9.80 -5.79
N ALA A 52 14.05 -9.15 -5.31
CA ALA A 52 14.08 -8.60 -3.95
C ALA A 52 13.03 -7.49 -3.80
N ASP A 53 12.43 -7.39 -2.62
CA ASP A 53 11.37 -6.42 -2.36
C ASP A 53 11.91 -5.07 -1.85
N ASP A 54 13.13 -5.06 -1.31
CA ASP A 54 13.86 -3.86 -0.86
C ASP A 54 15.34 -4.17 -0.60
N PHE A 55 16.15 -3.13 -0.38
CA PHE A 55 17.54 -3.27 0.03
C PHE A 55 17.95 -2.18 1.04
N VAL A 56 18.98 -2.46 1.82
CA VAL A 56 19.54 -1.53 2.82
C VAL A 56 21.06 -1.55 2.73
N LYS A 57 21.68 -0.38 2.53
CA LYS A 57 23.14 -0.24 2.52
C LYS A 57 23.71 -0.36 3.93
N LYS A 58 24.77 -1.16 4.08
CA LYS A 58 25.52 -1.33 5.34
C LYS A 58 26.48 -0.17 5.62
N SER A 59 26.83 0.60 4.59
CA SER A 59 27.79 1.70 4.66
C SER A 59 27.10 3.06 4.71
N GLY A 60 27.83 4.11 5.11
CA GLY A 60 27.33 5.48 5.07
C GLY A 60 26.29 5.82 6.15
N GLY A 61 26.36 5.18 7.34
CA GLY A 61 25.44 5.42 8.45
C GLY A 61 24.32 4.39 8.52
N PHE A 62 24.67 3.10 8.39
CA PHE A 62 23.71 2.01 8.64
C PHE A 62 22.95 2.24 9.94
N SER A 63 21.65 2.35 9.84
CA SER A 63 20.78 2.55 11.00
C SER A 63 19.84 1.37 11.14
N THR A 64 19.96 0.67 12.26
CA THR A 64 19.00 -0.40 12.64
C THR A 64 17.56 0.13 12.65
N LYS A 65 17.35 1.41 13.00
CA LYS A 65 16.03 2.05 12.95
C LYS A 65 15.47 2.09 11.52
N VAL A 66 16.31 2.43 10.53
CA VAL A 66 15.91 2.43 9.11
C VAL A 66 15.56 1.02 8.65
N LEU A 67 16.38 0.01 9.01
CA LEU A 67 16.08 -1.39 8.69
C LEU A 67 14.75 -1.83 9.30
N ILE A 68 14.51 -1.54 10.58
CA ILE A 68 13.24 -1.88 11.25
C ILE A 68 12.04 -1.23 10.55
N GLU A 69 12.14 0.04 10.14
CA GLU A 69 11.05 0.70 9.42
C GLU A 69 10.79 0.07 8.04
N ARG A 70 11.84 -0.32 7.32
CA ARG A 70 11.71 -1.04 6.04
C ARG A 70 11.08 -2.43 6.24
N ILE A 71 11.48 -3.17 7.27
CA ILE A 71 10.84 -4.44 7.64
C ILE A 71 9.35 -4.23 7.92
N ARG A 72 8.99 -3.21 8.72
CA ARG A 72 7.58 -2.88 9.01
C ARG A 72 6.79 -2.53 7.74
N VAL A 73 7.39 -1.80 6.81
CA VAL A 73 6.77 -1.46 5.52
C VAL A 73 6.51 -2.72 4.70
N GLN A 74 7.46 -3.64 4.60
CA GLN A 74 7.29 -4.87 3.83
C GLN A 74 6.30 -5.85 4.48
N LEU A 75 6.33 -5.98 5.81
CA LEU A 75 5.35 -6.79 6.54
C LEU A 75 3.92 -6.22 6.41
N ARG A 76 3.76 -4.89 6.42
CA ARG A 76 2.47 -4.24 6.22
C ARG A 76 1.92 -4.48 4.81
N LYS A 77 2.78 -4.49 3.77
CA LYS A 77 2.36 -4.87 2.41
C LYS A 77 1.81 -6.31 2.34
N LYS A 78 2.24 -7.20 3.23
CA LYS A 78 1.74 -8.59 3.28
C LYS A 78 0.34 -8.69 3.91
N THR A 79 0.00 -7.79 4.84
CA THR A 79 -1.35 -7.69 5.44
C THR A 79 -2.31 -6.90 4.55
N ASP A 80 -1.79 -5.96 3.78
CA ASP A 80 -2.53 -5.21 2.77
C ASP A 80 -2.24 -5.86 1.40
N VAL A 81 -2.96 -6.92 1.06
CA VAL A 81 -2.86 -7.54 -0.28
C VAL A 81 -3.42 -6.53 -1.29
N ILE A 82 -2.56 -5.61 -1.73
CA ILE A 82 -2.77 -4.93 -3.00
C ILE A 82 -2.29 -5.93 -4.05
N ASP A 83 -3.15 -6.86 -4.42
CA ASP A 83 -2.94 -7.67 -5.60
C ASP A 83 -3.22 -6.78 -6.81
N ASP A 84 -2.20 -6.06 -7.28
CA ASP A 84 -2.29 -5.21 -8.48
C ASP A 84 -2.68 -6.05 -9.73
N SER A 85 -2.47 -7.37 -9.69
CA SER A 85 -2.88 -8.30 -10.75
C SER A 85 -4.38 -8.59 -10.72
N LYS A 86 -5.05 -8.37 -9.57
CA LYS A 86 -6.49 -8.64 -9.40
C LYS A 86 -7.36 -7.39 -9.28
N ASN A 87 -6.78 -6.18 -9.37
CA ASN A 87 -7.55 -4.93 -9.21
C ASN A 87 -8.39 -4.83 -7.91
N VAL A 88 -8.11 -5.68 -6.91
CA VAL A 88 -8.86 -5.76 -5.65
C VAL A 88 -8.01 -5.28 -4.48
N ILE A 89 -8.51 -4.33 -3.70
CA ILE A 89 -7.92 -3.88 -2.44
C ILE A 89 -8.78 -4.40 -1.30
N THR A 90 -8.15 -5.10 -0.35
CA THR A 90 -8.81 -5.52 0.89
C THR A 90 -8.09 -4.93 2.08
N HIS A 91 -8.81 -4.21 2.95
CA HIS A 91 -8.26 -3.66 4.19
C HIS A 91 -9.32 -3.69 5.31
N GLY A 92 -9.09 -4.51 6.33
CA GLY A 92 -10.05 -4.73 7.41
C GLY A 92 -11.42 -5.18 6.86
N LYS A 93 -12.46 -4.38 7.09
CA LYS A 93 -13.82 -4.63 6.57
C LYS A 93 -14.01 -4.17 5.12
N LEU A 94 -13.07 -3.39 4.55
CA LEU A 94 -13.17 -2.85 3.20
C LEU A 94 -12.73 -3.89 2.17
N ARG A 95 -13.51 -4.05 1.11
CA ARG A 95 -13.14 -4.69 -0.16
C ARG A 95 -13.49 -3.77 -1.31
N LEU A 96 -12.50 -3.42 -2.13
CA LEU A 96 -12.67 -2.62 -3.35
C LEU A 96 -12.24 -3.44 -4.55
N ASP A 97 -13.09 -3.55 -5.55
CA ASP A 97 -12.78 -4.14 -6.83
C ASP A 97 -12.75 -3.05 -7.91
N SER A 98 -11.55 -2.74 -8.40
CA SER A 98 -11.34 -1.67 -9.38
C SER A 98 -11.81 -2.05 -10.79
N SER A 99 -11.92 -3.34 -11.09
CA SER A 99 -12.38 -3.82 -12.40
C SER A 99 -13.90 -3.64 -12.57
N GLN A 100 -14.62 -3.75 -11.47
CA GLN A 100 -16.08 -3.67 -11.44
C GLN A 100 -16.59 -2.37 -10.78
N LEU A 101 -15.68 -1.53 -10.25
CA LEU A 101 -16.00 -0.36 -9.42
C LEU A 101 -16.93 -0.72 -8.24
N GLU A 102 -16.69 -1.89 -7.65
CA GLU A 102 -17.48 -2.39 -6.53
C GLU A 102 -16.79 -2.15 -5.19
N CYS A 103 -17.61 -1.84 -4.19
CA CYS A 103 -17.17 -1.59 -2.83
C CYS A 103 -18.06 -2.37 -1.85
N GLU A 104 -17.40 -3.15 -0.98
CA GLU A 104 -18.03 -3.87 0.10
C GLU A 104 -17.47 -3.42 1.45
N TRP A 105 -18.32 -3.50 2.48
CA TRP A 105 -17.93 -3.25 3.87
C TRP A 105 -18.42 -4.38 4.76
N GLY A 106 -17.48 -5.12 5.38
CA GLY A 106 -17.80 -6.28 6.21
C GLY A 106 -18.53 -7.39 5.43
N GLY A 107 -18.18 -7.61 4.17
CA GLY A 107 -18.79 -8.62 3.30
C GLY A 107 -20.18 -8.23 2.76
N LYS A 108 -20.61 -6.97 2.96
CA LYS A 108 -21.89 -6.46 2.42
C LYS A 108 -21.61 -5.38 1.39
N ALA A 109 -22.23 -5.47 0.23
CA ALA A 109 -22.22 -4.40 -0.77
C ALA A 109 -22.87 -3.13 -0.21
N LEU A 110 -22.36 -1.96 -0.62
CA LEU A 110 -22.98 -0.71 -0.23
C LEU A 110 -24.37 -0.60 -0.91
N PRO A 111 -25.45 -0.30 -0.16
CA PRO A 111 -26.81 -0.13 -0.72
C PRO A 111 -26.87 0.96 -1.79
N GLU A 112 -25.99 1.94 -1.70
CA GLU A 112 -25.79 3.00 -2.67
C GLU A 112 -24.35 2.97 -3.17
N LYS A 113 -24.16 2.62 -4.45
CA LYS A 113 -22.84 2.50 -5.06
C LYS A 113 -22.07 3.82 -4.96
N LEU A 114 -20.76 3.73 -4.81
CA LEU A 114 -19.88 4.88 -4.94
C LEU A 114 -19.89 5.38 -6.40
N THR A 115 -19.88 6.69 -6.58
CA THR A 115 -19.57 7.25 -7.90
C THR A 115 -18.10 6.98 -8.24
N THR A 116 -17.70 7.10 -9.50
CA THR A 116 -16.30 6.92 -9.91
C THR A 116 -15.36 7.79 -9.10
N THR A 117 -15.68 9.06 -8.92
CA THR A 117 -14.93 10.01 -8.10
C THR A 117 -14.80 9.56 -6.64
N GLU A 118 -15.91 9.15 -6.02
CA GLU A 118 -15.92 8.64 -4.64
C GLU A 118 -15.12 7.35 -4.50
N PHE A 119 -15.22 6.47 -5.49
CA PHE A 119 -14.44 5.23 -5.53
C PHE A 119 -12.93 5.50 -5.60
N LEU A 120 -12.49 6.43 -6.47
CA LEU A 120 -11.08 6.81 -6.59
C LEU A 120 -10.54 7.42 -5.29
N ILE A 121 -11.34 8.26 -4.60
CA ILE A 121 -10.96 8.82 -3.30
C ILE A 121 -10.80 7.70 -2.25
N VAL A 122 -11.76 6.79 -2.13
CA VAL A 122 -11.68 5.66 -1.18
C VAL A 122 -10.49 4.78 -1.50
N LYS A 123 -10.28 4.44 -2.79
CA LYS A 123 -9.14 3.65 -3.26
C LYS A 123 -7.83 4.30 -2.86
N GLU A 124 -7.66 5.60 -3.09
CA GLU A 124 -6.41 6.30 -2.77
C GLU A 124 -6.15 6.37 -1.27
N LEU A 125 -7.18 6.58 -0.45
CA LEU A 125 -7.06 6.54 1.00
C LEU A 125 -6.72 5.15 1.51
N ALA A 126 -7.37 4.11 0.96
CA ALA A 126 -7.20 2.72 1.39
C ALA A 126 -5.89 2.08 0.90
N LYS A 127 -5.26 2.59 -0.17
CA LYS A 127 -3.94 2.09 -0.64
C LYS A 127 -2.85 2.16 0.43
N ARG A 128 -2.88 3.17 1.29
CA ARG A 128 -1.89 3.37 2.37
C ARG A 128 -2.60 3.82 3.64
N PRO A 129 -3.22 2.91 4.38
CA PRO A 129 -3.90 3.21 5.63
C PRO A 129 -2.99 3.92 6.63
N GLY A 130 -3.54 4.87 7.37
CA GLY A 130 -2.78 5.69 8.33
C GLY A 130 -1.99 6.85 7.70
N VAL A 131 -1.76 6.86 6.39
CA VAL A 131 -1.09 7.97 5.70
C VAL A 131 -2.09 9.08 5.38
N ILE A 132 -1.75 10.31 5.76
CA ILE A 132 -2.57 11.49 5.44
C ILE A 132 -2.42 11.80 3.94
N LYS A 133 -3.54 11.99 3.26
CA LYS A 133 -3.62 12.46 1.88
C LYS A 133 -4.16 13.89 1.88
N GLU A 134 -3.40 14.79 1.27
CA GLU A 134 -3.78 16.20 1.14
C GLU A 134 -5.01 16.35 0.23
N ARG A 135 -5.80 17.40 0.49
CA ARG A 135 -7.01 17.69 -0.31
C ARG A 135 -6.68 17.91 -1.79
N ALA A 136 -5.61 18.65 -2.09
CA ALA A 136 -5.15 18.89 -3.45
C ALA A 136 -4.82 17.59 -4.17
N HIS A 137 -4.07 16.67 -3.52
CA HIS A 137 -3.76 15.36 -4.07
C HIS A 137 -5.01 14.51 -4.36
N LEU A 138 -6.00 14.53 -3.47
CA LEU A 138 -7.27 13.83 -3.67
C LEU A 138 -8.09 14.47 -4.79
N MET A 139 -8.03 15.80 -4.96
CA MET A 139 -8.65 16.49 -6.09
C MET A 139 -8.03 16.07 -7.41
N ASP A 140 -6.69 16.05 -7.51
CA ASP A 140 -5.98 15.65 -8.73
C ASP A 140 -6.37 14.24 -9.17
N ILE A 141 -6.50 13.31 -8.21
CA ILE A 141 -6.90 11.93 -8.50
C ILE A 141 -8.37 11.83 -8.91
N ALA A 142 -9.24 12.59 -8.24
CA ALA A 142 -10.67 12.56 -8.45
C ALA A 142 -11.09 13.14 -9.81
N TYR A 143 -10.29 14.07 -10.37
CA TYR A 143 -10.65 14.86 -11.55
C TYR A 143 -9.63 14.82 -12.68
N LYS A 144 -8.69 13.86 -12.65
CA LYS A 144 -7.62 13.71 -13.67
C LYS A 144 -8.10 13.63 -15.13
N GLU A 145 -9.36 13.26 -15.34
CA GLU A 145 -9.95 13.06 -16.66
C GLU A 145 -11.11 14.03 -16.99
N ASN A 146 -11.53 14.91 -16.06
CA ASN A 146 -12.67 15.80 -16.29
C ASN A 146 -12.31 17.27 -16.02
N THR A 147 -12.26 18.05 -17.11
CA THR A 147 -11.94 19.47 -17.12
C THR A 147 -13.13 20.39 -16.73
N GLU A 148 -14.31 19.87 -16.52
CA GLU A 148 -15.47 20.64 -16.05
C GLU A 148 -15.62 20.51 -14.54
N ILE A 149 -14.99 21.44 -13.84
CA ILE A 149 -15.05 21.55 -12.37
C ILE A 149 -16.28 22.36 -12.00
N GLU A 150 -17.39 21.69 -11.71
CA GLU A 150 -18.35 22.27 -10.79
C GLU A 150 -17.75 22.29 -9.37
N ASP A 151 -18.05 23.33 -8.60
CA ASP A 151 -17.54 23.71 -7.25
C ASP A 151 -17.75 22.63 -6.16
N ARG A 152 -17.24 21.39 -6.41
CA ARG A 152 -17.40 20.23 -5.53
C ARG A 152 -16.11 19.95 -4.79
N THR A 153 -16.03 20.45 -3.56
CA THR A 153 -14.88 20.22 -2.69
C THR A 153 -14.73 18.73 -2.30
N ILE A 154 -13.50 18.29 -2.05
CA ILE A 154 -13.22 16.94 -1.51
C ILE A 154 -14.01 16.68 -0.23
N ASP A 155 -14.21 17.69 0.59
CA ASP A 155 -14.96 17.60 1.84
C ASP A 155 -16.41 17.15 1.60
N SER A 156 -17.05 17.61 0.50
CA SER A 156 -18.39 17.19 0.09
C SER A 156 -18.41 15.72 -0.36
N HIS A 157 -17.38 15.26 -1.08
CA HIS A 157 -17.26 13.84 -1.45
C HIS A 157 -17.06 12.97 -0.23
N VAL A 158 -16.15 13.31 0.68
CA VAL A 158 -15.91 12.56 1.91
C VAL A 158 -17.16 12.49 2.78
N LYS A 159 -17.94 13.57 2.89
CA LYS A 159 -19.24 13.59 3.59
C LYS A 159 -20.21 12.55 2.98
N ARG A 160 -20.32 12.50 1.63
CA ARG A 160 -21.20 11.55 0.93
C ARG A 160 -20.69 10.10 1.08
N ILE A 161 -19.40 9.86 0.94
CA ILE A 161 -18.78 8.55 1.16
C ILE A 161 -19.13 8.04 2.55
N ARG A 162 -18.85 8.83 3.60
CA ARG A 162 -19.19 8.46 4.98
C ARG A 162 -20.67 8.13 5.16
N LYS A 163 -21.57 8.91 4.54
CA LYS A 163 -23.02 8.65 4.58
C LYS A 163 -23.37 7.28 3.95
N LYS A 164 -22.73 6.91 2.82
CA LYS A 164 -22.98 5.63 2.15
C LYS A 164 -22.49 4.46 3.00
N PHE A 165 -21.30 4.54 3.59
CA PHE A 165 -20.79 3.50 4.49
C PHE A 165 -21.62 3.36 5.76
N LYS A 166 -22.13 4.47 6.33
CA LYS A 166 -23.00 4.44 7.52
C LYS A 166 -24.34 3.77 7.28
N LYS A 167 -24.78 3.62 6.03
CA LYS A 167 -25.98 2.82 5.72
C LYS A 167 -25.77 1.30 5.94
N VAL A 168 -24.51 0.83 5.95
CA VAL A 168 -24.12 -0.56 6.21
C VAL A 168 -23.63 -0.75 7.65
N ASP A 169 -22.91 0.24 8.17
CA ASP A 169 -22.31 0.22 9.52
C ASP A 169 -22.44 1.63 10.12
N ASP A 170 -23.40 1.84 11.01
CA ASP A 170 -23.70 3.12 11.65
C ASP A 170 -22.49 3.66 12.44
N LYS A 171 -21.58 2.77 12.89
CA LYS A 171 -20.33 3.08 13.59
C LYS A 171 -19.13 3.33 12.65
N PHE A 172 -19.38 3.42 11.33
CA PHE A 172 -18.30 3.66 10.38
C PHE A 172 -17.50 4.92 10.72
N SER A 173 -16.20 4.78 10.92
CA SER A 173 -15.25 5.85 11.28
C SER A 173 -13.89 5.70 10.60
N ALA A 174 -13.77 4.80 9.61
CA ALA A 174 -12.48 4.47 8.98
C ALA A 174 -11.84 5.65 8.23
N ILE A 175 -12.62 6.61 7.73
CA ILE A 175 -12.06 7.82 7.12
C ILE A 175 -11.99 8.90 8.19
N GLU A 176 -10.76 9.28 8.58
CA GLU A 176 -10.53 10.34 9.55
C GLU A 176 -10.18 11.67 8.87
N THR A 177 -10.68 12.78 9.44
CA THR A 177 -10.28 14.13 9.04
C THR A 177 -9.05 14.55 9.84
N ARG A 178 -8.04 15.06 9.16
CA ARG A 178 -6.90 15.74 9.77
C ARG A 178 -6.99 17.21 9.40
N TYR A 179 -7.45 18.02 10.37
CA TYR A 179 -7.64 19.45 10.17
C TYR A 179 -6.35 20.12 9.69
N GLY A 180 -6.46 21.00 8.71
CA GLY A 180 -5.32 21.65 8.06
C GLY A 180 -4.51 20.78 7.09
N SER A 181 -4.61 19.42 7.15
CA SER A 181 -3.76 18.51 6.36
C SER A 181 -4.53 17.71 5.33
N GLY A 182 -5.71 17.16 5.65
CA GLY A 182 -6.45 16.33 4.71
C GLY A 182 -7.19 15.16 5.35
N TYR A 183 -7.11 13.99 4.74
CA TYR A 183 -7.81 12.78 5.17
C TYR A 183 -6.88 11.57 5.23
N ARG A 184 -7.22 10.60 6.03
CA ARG A 184 -6.59 9.27 6.04
C ARG A 184 -7.63 8.17 6.24
N TRP A 185 -7.27 6.98 5.79
CA TRP A 185 -8.00 5.75 6.09
C TRP A 185 -7.56 5.19 7.41
#